data_b1795f2a88a4d5773a8e8130d7f09ecb
#
_entry.id   b1795f2a88a4d5773a8e8130d7f09ecb
#
_cell.length_a   1.000
_cell.length_b   1.000
_cell.length_c   1.000
_cell.angle_alpha   90.00
_cell.angle_beta   90.00
_cell.angle_gamma   90.00
#
_symmetry.space_group_name_H-M   'P 1'
#
loop_
_entity.id
_entity.type
_entity.pdbx_description
1 polymer ?
#
loop_
_entity_poly.entity_id
_entity_poly.type
_entity_poly.pdbx_seq_one_letter_code
_entity_poly.pdbx_strand_id
1 'polypeptide(L)'
;MIYGISLGPGDPDLITLKGLNILKSADKIYYPGSLFSNQNKVSYSLSILEHYNLDSSKLNGFFLEMNLDRVQVKTIYETTFLKIKEDYDNGLTIAIVSEGDINTFSSFSYLLSKFKANQLKVELIPGITSYALGAAEQLTPLCLQNEKLIILPRVQTTKELEEALVNFDTVVLMKIKSVIAVIDQVVSKQTYNINYSERLGTDKQFISSDWDEIKTREIPYFSLITLRK
;
A
#
# COMPACT_ATOMS: atom_id res chain seq x y z
N MET A 1 8.14 -2.38 -23.12
CA MET A 1 7.35 -3.28 -22.24
C MET A 1 7.12 -2.60 -20.89
N ILE A 2 5.93 -2.69 -20.29
CA ILE A 2 5.60 -2.08 -18.99
C ILE A 2 5.47 -3.16 -17.94
N TYR A 3 6.09 -2.95 -16.76
CA TYR A 3 5.98 -3.81 -15.60
C TYR A 3 5.43 -3.03 -14.42
N GLY A 4 4.32 -3.48 -13.83
CA GLY A 4 3.85 -3.02 -12.53
C GLY A 4 4.47 -3.89 -11.43
N ILE A 5 5.23 -3.30 -10.51
CA ILE A 5 6.04 -4.05 -9.54
C ILE A 5 5.63 -3.69 -8.12
N SER A 6 5.32 -4.71 -7.34
CA SER A 6 5.09 -4.60 -5.91
C SER A 6 6.42 -4.56 -5.16
N LEU A 7 6.65 -3.52 -4.35
CA LEU A 7 7.86 -3.39 -3.54
C LEU A 7 7.79 -4.12 -2.19
N GLY A 8 6.62 -4.63 -1.82
CA GLY A 8 6.38 -5.08 -0.45
C GLY A 8 6.04 -3.93 0.51
N PRO A 9 5.76 -4.24 1.79
CA PRO A 9 5.16 -3.30 2.73
C PRO A 9 6.13 -2.35 3.44
N GLY A 10 7.43 -2.40 3.14
CA GLY A 10 8.44 -1.51 3.72
C GLY A 10 9.84 -2.10 3.81
N ASP A 11 9.96 -3.35 4.21
CA ASP A 11 11.23 -4.08 4.24
C ASP A 11 11.70 -4.37 2.80
N PRO A 12 12.89 -3.87 2.41
CA PRO A 12 13.42 -4.09 1.06
C PRO A 12 13.66 -5.56 0.72
N ASP A 13 13.96 -6.41 1.70
CA ASP A 13 14.21 -7.83 1.49
C ASP A 13 12.94 -8.64 1.16
N LEU A 14 11.76 -8.01 1.33
CA LEU A 14 10.47 -8.62 1.01
C LEU A 14 10.01 -8.37 -0.44
N ILE A 15 10.83 -7.79 -1.28
CA ILE A 15 10.56 -7.75 -2.72
C ILE A 15 10.69 -9.14 -3.32
N THR A 16 9.88 -9.45 -4.33
CA THR A 16 10.08 -10.69 -5.07
C THR A 16 11.36 -10.64 -5.91
N LEU A 17 12.07 -11.75 -6.01
CA LEU A 17 13.26 -11.85 -6.86
C LEU A 17 12.99 -11.44 -8.32
N LYS A 18 11.80 -11.80 -8.86
CA LYS A 18 11.38 -11.39 -10.20
C LYS A 18 11.24 -9.86 -10.29
N GLY A 19 10.62 -9.22 -9.31
CA GLY A 19 10.49 -7.76 -9.26
C GLY A 19 11.84 -7.06 -9.22
N LEU A 20 12.74 -7.49 -8.35
CA LEU A 20 14.09 -6.93 -8.24
C LEU A 20 14.90 -7.07 -9.54
N ASN A 21 14.85 -8.23 -10.19
CA ASN A 21 15.55 -8.44 -11.46
C ASN A 21 15.04 -7.51 -12.57
N ILE A 22 13.72 -7.27 -12.62
CA ILE A 22 13.13 -6.33 -13.57
C ILE A 22 13.55 -4.90 -13.25
N LEU A 23 13.56 -4.47 -11.98
CA LEU A 23 14.02 -3.13 -11.58
C LEU A 23 15.47 -2.88 -12.03
N LYS A 24 16.35 -3.86 -11.85
CA LYS A 24 17.77 -3.75 -12.27
C LYS A 24 17.93 -3.61 -13.79
N SER A 25 17.07 -4.26 -14.56
CA SER A 25 17.14 -4.25 -16.04
C SER A 25 16.29 -3.17 -16.70
N ALA A 26 15.39 -2.51 -16.00
CA ALA A 26 14.52 -1.47 -16.56
C ALA A 26 15.33 -0.24 -16.99
N ASP A 27 14.87 0.42 -18.08
CA ASP A 27 15.41 1.68 -18.56
C ASP A 27 14.86 2.88 -17.79
N LYS A 28 13.59 2.79 -17.35
CA LYS A 28 12.90 3.80 -16.55
C LYS A 28 12.14 3.15 -15.38
N ILE A 29 12.20 3.79 -14.22
CA ILE A 29 11.47 3.35 -13.01
C ILE A 29 10.61 4.52 -12.53
N TYR A 30 9.30 4.36 -12.60
CA TYR A 30 8.33 5.33 -12.10
C TYR A 30 7.89 4.97 -10.69
N TYR A 31 7.95 5.92 -9.76
CA TYR A 31 7.55 5.71 -8.37
C TYR A 31 6.62 6.81 -7.86
N PRO A 32 5.59 6.47 -7.04
CA PRO A 32 4.70 7.44 -6.44
C PRO A 32 5.34 8.13 -5.24
N GLY A 33 4.85 9.33 -4.92
CA GLY A 33 5.18 10.04 -3.71
C GLY A 33 4.09 11.04 -3.32
N SER A 34 4.25 11.65 -2.16
CA SER A 34 3.39 12.69 -1.64
C SER A 34 4.08 14.04 -1.71
N LEU A 35 3.34 15.08 -2.12
CA LEU A 35 3.75 16.47 -2.07
C LEU A 35 2.98 17.15 -0.94
N PHE A 36 3.70 17.72 0.02
CA PHE A 36 3.14 18.46 1.13
C PHE A 36 3.03 19.95 0.82
N SER A 37 2.20 20.67 1.56
CA SER A 37 1.96 22.12 1.39
C SER A 37 3.21 22.99 1.48
N ASN A 38 4.24 22.53 2.20
CA ASN A 38 5.55 23.16 2.30
C ASN A 38 6.51 22.80 1.16
N GLN A 39 6.01 22.28 0.04
CA GLN A 39 6.79 21.81 -1.13
C GLN A 39 7.72 20.60 -0.84
N ASN A 40 7.61 19.98 0.33
CA ASN A 40 8.39 18.81 0.67
C ASN A 40 7.83 17.58 -0.06
N LYS A 41 8.71 16.84 -0.75
CA LYS A 41 8.39 15.59 -1.45
C LYS A 41 8.84 14.42 -0.60
N VAL A 42 7.93 13.51 -0.33
CA VAL A 42 8.20 12.28 0.42
C VAL A 42 7.69 11.08 -0.36
N SER A 43 8.50 10.05 -0.50
CA SER A 43 8.10 8.80 -1.14
C SER A 43 8.59 7.61 -0.34
N TYR A 44 7.66 6.79 0.08
CA TYR A 44 7.95 5.49 0.71
C TYR A 44 8.58 4.52 -0.29
N SER A 45 8.08 4.53 -1.54
CA SER A 45 8.65 3.72 -2.62
C SER A 45 10.12 4.07 -2.87
N LEU A 46 10.47 5.38 -2.88
CA LEU A 46 11.86 5.79 -3.09
C LEU A 46 12.78 5.28 -1.98
N SER A 47 12.34 5.35 -0.72
CA SER A 47 13.13 4.83 0.42
C SER A 47 13.44 3.35 0.29
N ILE A 48 12.52 2.54 -0.27
CA ILE A 48 12.75 1.12 -0.56
C ILE A 48 13.71 0.96 -1.75
N LEU A 49 13.52 1.73 -2.83
CA LEU A 49 14.34 1.63 -4.04
C LEU A 49 15.81 1.99 -3.78
N GLU A 50 16.10 2.89 -2.86
CA GLU A 50 17.47 3.31 -2.48
C GLU A 50 18.31 2.15 -1.95
N HIS A 51 17.71 1.10 -1.39
CA HIS A 51 18.41 -0.10 -0.91
C HIS A 51 18.97 -0.98 -2.04
N TYR A 52 18.49 -0.83 -3.27
CA TYR A 52 18.88 -1.74 -4.36
C TYR A 52 20.02 -1.23 -5.22
N ASN A 53 20.66 -0.10 -4.88
CA ASN A 53 21.76 0.51 -5.63
C ASN A 53 21.45 0.69 -7.12
N LEU A 54 20.22 1.14 -7.43
CA LEU A 54 19.77 1.41 -8.79
C LEU A 54 20.37 2.74 -9.28
N ASP A 55 20.59 2.83 -10.61
CA ASP A 55 21.00 4.07 -11.24
C ASP A 55 19.93 5.16 -11.04
N SER A 56 20.27 6.23 -10.33
CA SER A 56 19.36 7.32 -10.02
C SER A 56 18.80 8.04 -11.26
N SER A 57 19.51 8.01 -12.39
CA SER A 57 19.06 8.58 -13.66
C SER A 57 17.83 7.89 -14.24
N LYS A 58 17.57 6.66 -13.81
CA LYS A 58 16.38 5.87 -14.21
C LYS A 58 15.15 6.18 -13.37
N LEU A 59 15.32 6.83 -12.20
CA LEU A 59 14.25 7.07 -11.22
C LEU A 59 13.40 8.29 -11.58
N ASN A 60 12.10 8.10 -11.76
CA ASN A 60 11.14 9.12 -12.17
C ASN A 60 9.99 9.21 -11.18
N GLY A 61 10.04 10.17 -10.27
CA GLY A 61 8.99 10.38 -9.26
C GLY A 61 7.78 11.14 -9.80
N PHE A 62 6.58 10.68 -9.47
CA PHE A 62 5.34 11.44 -9.63
C PHE A 62 4.67 11.64 -8.28
N PHE A 63 4.27 12.86 -7.97
CA PHE A 63 3.92 13.27 -6.61
C PHE A 63 2.47 13.75 -6.56
N LEU A 64 1.73 13.22 -5.58
CA LEU A 64 0.33 13.55 -5.32
C LEU A 64 0.27 14.50 -4.12
N GLU A 65 -0.41 15.62 -4.24
CA GLU A 65 -0.67 16.48 -3.09
C GLU A 65 -1.65 15.81 -2.12
N MET A 66 -1.35 15.88 -0.82
CA MET A 66 -2.12 15.16 0.22
C MET A 66 -3.56 15.68 0.40
N ASN A 67 -3.85 16.89 -0.06
CA ASN A 67 -5.18 17.55 0.05
C ASN A 67 -5.97 17.56 -1.26
N LEU A 68 -5.56 16.76 -2.24
CA LEU A 68 -6.18 16.81 -3.56
C LEU A 68 -7.60 16.26 -3.58
N ASP A 69 -8.45 16.97 -4.31
CA ASP A 69 -9.68 16.39 -4.80
C ASP A 69 -9.37 15.30 -5.86
N ARG A 70 -10.39 14.50 -6.17
CA ARG A 70 -10.23 13.40 -7.14
C ARG A 70 -9.88 13.87 -8.55
N VAL A 71 -10.16 15.13 -8.91
CA VAL A 71 -9.90 15.70 -10.24
C VAL A 71 -8.40 15.92 -10.42
N GLN A 72 -7.77 16.55 -9.44
CA GLN A 72 -6.33 16.81 -9.46
C GLN A 72 -5.51 15.52 -9.45
N VAL A 73 -5.93 14.53 -8.66
CA VAL A 73 -5.32 13.19 -8.66
C VAL A 73 -5.35 12.58 -10.07
N LYS A 74 -6.50 12.65 -10.76
CA LYS A 74 -6.62 12.15 -12.14
C LYS A 74 -5.68 12.87 -13.12
N THR A 75 -5.50 14.19 -12.97
CA THR A 75 -4.60 14.97 -13.83
C THR A 75 -3.15 14.52 -13.69
N ILE A 76 -2.67 14.24 -12.47
CA ILE A 76 -1.31 13.75 -12.23
C ILE A 76 -1.13 12.36 -12.87
N TYR A 77 -2.11 11.46 -12.72
CA TYR A 77 -2.05 10.15 -13.37
C TYR A 77 -2.14 10.25 -14.89
N GLU A 78 -2.88 11.23 -15.44
CA GLU A 78 -2.91 11.50 -16.90
C GLU A 78 -1.54 11.92 -17.41
N THR A 79 -0.94 12.93 -16.78
CA THR A 79 0.39 13.43 -17.15
C THR A 79 1.46 12.33 -17.03
N THR A 80 1.38 11.52 -15.97
CA THR A 80 2.29 10.39 -15.76
C THR A 80 2.10 9.33 -16.83
N PHE A 81 0.85 9.01 -17.19
CA PHE A 81 0.55 8.08 -18.26
C PHE A 81 1.13 8.53 -19.62
N LEU A 82 0.99 9.82 -19.97
CA LEU A 82 1.52 10.35 -21.23
C LEU A 82 3.05 10.20 -21.32
N LYS A 83 3.78 10.47 -20.22
CA LYS A 83 5.24 10.26 -20.17
C LYS A 83 5.61 8.79 -20.32
N ILE A 84 4.90 7.89 -19.61
CA ILE A 84 5.13 6.45 -19.71
C ILE A 84 4.84 5.94 -21.12
N LYS A 85 3.79 6.47 -21.75
CA LYS A 85 3.44 6.11 -23.13
C LYS A 85 4.53 6.54 -24.12
N GLU A 86 5.06 7.74 -23.98
CA GLU A 86 6.18 8.24 -24.79
C GLU A 86 7.41 7.32 -24.64
N ASP A 87 7.81 6.98 -23.40
CA ASP A 87 8.91 6.05 -23.15
C ASP A 87 8.63 4.65 -23.76
N TYR A 88 7.39 4.17 -23.66
CA TYR A 88 6.97 2.90 -24.26
C TYR A 88 7.05 2.91 -25.79
N ASP A 89 6.59 3.99 -26.44
CA ASP A 89 6.63 4.16 -27.89
C ASP A 89 8.08 4.27 -28.40
N ASN A 90 9.00 4.76 -27.56
CA ASN A 90 10.45 4.75 -27.81
C ASN A 90 11.13 3.38 -27.58
N GLY A 91 10.35 2.34 -27.28
CA GLY A 91 10.83 0.96 -27.12
C GLY A 91 11.44 0.64 -25.75
N LEU A 92 11.37 1.54 -24.77
CA LEU A 92 11.98 1.35 -23.47
C LEU A 92 11.25 0.27 -22.61
N THR A 93 12.01 -0.35 -21.73
CA THR A 93 11.51 -1.21 -20.66
C THR A 93 11.21 -0.36 -19.41
N ILE A 94 9.96 -0.34 -19.00
CA ILE A 94 9.48 0.57 -17.96
C ILE A 94 9.00 -0.24 -16.75
N ALA A 95 9.50 0.09 -15.57
CA ALA A 95 8.99 -0.39 -14.32
C ALA A 95 8.17 0.71 -13.64
N ILE A 96 7.02 0.36 -13.07
CA ILE A 96 6.19 1.26 -12.25
C ILE A 96 5.97 0.55 -10.92
N VAL A 97 6.38 1.18 -9.83
CA VAL A 97 6.36 0.56 -8.52
C VAL A 97 5.18 1.02 -7.65
N SER A 98 4.82 0.18 -6.70
CA SER A 98 3.85 0.48 -5.65
C SER A 98 4.26 -0.18 -4.35
N GLU A 99 4.02 0.48 -3.22
CA GLU A 99 4.15 -0.11 -1.89
C GLU A 99 3.15 -1.24 -1.70
N GLY A 100 3.50 -2.22 -0.89
CA GLY A 100 2.70 -3.42 -0.63
C GLY A 100 2.55 -4.29 -1.87
N ASP A 101 1.35 -4.79 -2.11
CA ASP A 101 0.98 -5.48 -3.34
C ASP A 101 0.25 -4.54 -4.31
N ILE A 102 0.69 -4.49 -5.55
CA ILE A 102 0.18 -3.58 -6.58
C ILE A 102 -1.29 -3.86 -6.97
N ASN A 103 -1.80 -5.06 -6.68
CA ASN A 103 -3.18 -5.45 -6.97
C ASN A 103 -4.13 -5.14 -5.80
N THR A 104 -3.59 -4.77 -4.61
CA THR A 104 -4.37 -4.60 -3.38
C THR A 104 -4.46 -3.12 -3.00
N PHE A 105 -5.59 -2.47 -3.28
CA PHE A 105 -5.90 -1.06 -2.95
C PHE A 105 -4.87 -0.05 -3.42
N SER A 106 -4.10 -0.39 -4.44
CA SER A 106 -3.10 0.49 -5.05
C SER A 106 -3.72 1.46 -6.06
N SER A 107 -3.27 2.71 -6.01
CA SER A 107 -3.63 3.73 -6.99
C SER A 107 -3.02 3.49 -8.38
N PHE A 108 -2.11 2.53 -8.53
CA PHE A 108 -1.64 2.05 -9.83
C PHE A 108 -2.79 1.64 -10.77
N SER A 109 -3.93 1.24 -10.22
CA SER A 109 -5.15 0.90 -10.98
C SER A 109 -5.57 2.00 -11.97
N TYR A 110 -5.29 3.29 -11.67
CA TYR A 110 -5.55 4.40 -12.60
C TYR A 110 -4.68 4.30 -13.87
N LEU A 111 -3.39 3.99 -13.72
CA LEU A 111 -2.48 3.77 -14.86
C LEU A 111 -2.83 2.49 -15.61
N LEU A 112 -3.08 1.40 -14.88
CA LEU A 112 -3.43 0.11 -15.49
C LEU A 112 -4.67 0.21 -16.39
N SER A 113 -5.70 0.95 -15.97
CA SER A 113 -6.89 1.18 -16.79
C SER A 113 -6.56 1.89 -18.10
N LYS A 114 -5.64 2.88 -18.07
CA LYS A 114 -5.18 3.59 -19.25
C LYS A 114 -4.33 2.72 -20.18
N PHE A 115 -3.41 1.93 -19.61
CA PHE A 115 -2.60 1.00 -20.40
C PHE A 115 -3.48 -0.01 -21.15
N LYS A 116 -4.50 -0.58 -20.46
CA LYS A 116 -5.47 -1.48 -21.11
C LYS A 116 -6.26 -0.78 -22.23
N ALA A 117 -6.77 0.42 -21.98
CA ALA A 117 -7.52 1.18 -22.98
C ALA A 117 -6.70 1.52 -24.24
N ASN A 118 -5.38 1.68 -24.09
CA ASN A 118 -4.45 1.94 -25.18
C ASN A 118 -3.74 0.67 -25.71
N GLN A 119 -4.17 -0.52 -25.29
CA GLN A 119 -3.63 -1.82 -25.72
C GLN A 119 -2.11 -1.97 -25.51
N LEU A 120 -1.55 -1.30 -24.48
CA LEU A 120 -0.14 -1.41 -24.16
C LEU A 120 0.13 -2.75 -23.47
N LYS A 121 1.30 -3.35 -23.75
CA LYS A 121 1.70 -4.62 -23.11
C LYS A 121 2.16 -4.35 -21.67
N VAL A 122 1.45 -4.92 -20.71
CA VAL A 122 1.71 -4.77 -19.27
C VAL A 122 1.79 -6.14 -18.60
N GLU A 123 2.75 -6.30 -17.70
CA GLU A 123 2.84 -7.43 -16.79
C GLU A 123 2.85 -6.93 -15.35
N LEU A 124 2.10 -7.59 -14.45
CA LEU A 124 2.07 -7.25 -13.03
C LEU A 124 2.84 -8.29 -12.23
N ILE A 125 3.72 -7.80 -11.36
CA ILE A 125 4.49 -8.63 -10.44
C ILE A 125 3.89 -8.43 -9.04
N PRO A 126 3.17 -9.43 -8.50
CA PRO A 126 2.56 -9.35 -7.18
C PRO A 126 3.62 -9.30 -6.08
N GLY A 127 3.21 -8.91 -4.89
CA GLY A 127 4.10 -8.81 -3.74
C GLY A 127 3.43 -9.09 -2.41
N ILE A 128 4.16 -8.88 -1.33
CA ILE A 128 3.68 -9.06 0.03
C ILE A 128 2.84 -7.85 0.43
N THR A 129 1.64 -8.13 0.96
CA THR A 129 0.75 -7.09 1.49
C THR A 129 1.14 -6.69 2.92
N SER A 130 0.79 -5.47 3.33
CA SER A 130 1.08 -5.02 4.70
C SER A 130 0.40 -5.87 5.78
N TYR A 131 -0.80 -6.36 5.54
CA TYR A 131 -1.48 -7.21 6.52
C TYR A 131 -0.85 -8.62 6.62
N ALA A 132 -0.23 -9.14 5.56
CA ALA A 132 0.52 -10.39 5.62
C ALA A 132 1.80 -10.21 6.46
N LEU A 133 2.54 -9.11 6.26
CA LEU A 133 3.70 -8.81 7.10
C LEU A 133 3.27 -8.56 8.56
N GLY A 134 2.22 -7.77 8.81
CA GLY A 134 1.73 -7.51 10.16
C GLY A 134 1.34 -8.78 10.92
N ALA A 135 0.74 -9.75 10.22
CA ALA A 135 0.41 -11.06 10.79
C ALA A 135 1.66 -11.89 11.12
N ALA A 136 2.67 -11.86 10.25
CA ALA A 136 3.93 -12.56 10.47
C ALA A 136 4.71 -11.99 11.65
N GLU A 137 4.85 -10.66 11.73
CA GLU A 137 5.52 -9.94 12.82
C GLU A 137 4.89 -10.23 14.20
N GLN A 138 3.59 -10.49 14.22
CA GLN A 138 2.85 -10.78 15.46
C GLN A 138 2.62 -12.27 15.69
N LEU A 139 3.19 -13.12 14.85
CA LEU A 139 3.04 -14.59 14.92
C LEU A 139 1.56 -15.02 14.99
N THR A 140 0.69 -14.28 14.32
CA THR A 140 -0.76 -14.50 14.34
C THR A 140 -1.27 -14.79 12.93
N PRO A 141 -1.67 -16.04 12.64
CA PRO A 141 -2.25 -16.39 11.33
C PRO A 141 -3.49 -15.56 11.03
N LEU A 142 -3.61 -15.09 9.79
CA LEU A 142 -4.82 -14.36 9.34
C LEU A 142 -6.05 -15.26 9.29
N CYS A 143 -5.88 -16.52 8.87
CA CYS A 143 -6.95 -17.51 8.79
C CYS A 143 -6.41 -18.89 9.10
N LEU A 144 -7.24 -19.73 9.74
CA LEU A 144 -7.00 -21.15 9.94
C LEU A 144 -8.08 -21.95 9.23
N GLN A 145 -7.69 -22.98 8.46
CA GLN A 145 -8.61 -23.93 7.81
C GLN A 145 -9.84 -23.28 7.15
N ASN A 146 -10.99 -23.31 7.82
CA ASN A 146 -12.29 -22.86 7.30
C ASN A 146 -12.66 -21.43 7.73
N GLU A 147 -11.77 -20.74 8.43
CA GLU A 147 -11.99 -19.36 8.88
C GLU A 147 -12.12 -18.39 7.69
N LYS A 148 -12.94 -17.38 7.87
CA LYS A 148 -13.23 -16.36 6.88
C LYS A 148 -12.50 -15.06 7.23
N LEU A 149 -11.81 -14.51 6.24
CA LEU A 149 -11.11 -13.22 6.31
C LEU A 149 -11.84 -12.18 5.45
N ILE A 150 -11.99 -10.96 6.00
CA ILE A 150 -12.34 -9.79 5.22
C ILE A 150 -11.28 -8.70 5.37
N ILE A 151 -10.99 -7.98 4.29
CA ILE A 151 -10.08 -6.84 4.27
C ILE A 151 -10.87 -5.61 3.86
N LEU A 152 -10.97 -4.64 4.76
CA LEU A 152 -11.70 -3.39 4.57
C LEU A 152 -10.70 -2.23 4.43
N PRO A 153 -10.62 -1.57 3.26
CA PRO A 153 -9.69 -0.46 3.04
C PRO A 153 -10.07 0.78 3.83
N ARG A 154 -11.32 0.88 4.19
CA ARG A 154 -11.91 1.95 5.01
C ARG A 154 -13.27 1.48 5.51
N VAL A 155 -13.49 1.58 6.80
CA VAL A 155 -14.80 1.40 7.42
C VAL A 155 -15.40 2.78 7.71
N GLN A 156 -16.71 2.96 7.53
CA GLN A 156 -17.34 4.28 7.70
C GLN A 156 -18.21 4.36 8.97
N THR A 157 -18.79 3.24 9.39
CA THR A 157 -19.73 3.20 10.51
C THR A 157 -19.44 2.03 11.44
N THR A 158 -19.85 2.16 12.70
CA THR A 158 -19.80 1.07 13.68
C THR A 158 -20.60 -0.14 13.21
N LYS A 159 -21.76 0.08 12.59
CA LYS A 159 -22.61 -0.99 12.05
C LYS A 159 -21.87 -1.84 11.00
N GLU A 160 -21.19 -1.18 10.06
CA GLU A 160 -20.39 -1.88 9.03
C GLU A 160 -19.30 -2.76 9.66
N LEU A 161 -18.62 -2.25 10.69
CA LEU A 161 -17.59 -3.00 11.40
C LEU A 161 -18.19 -4.15 12.21
N GLU A 162 -19.30 -3.92 12.93
CA GLU A 162 -20.01 -4.93 13.70
C GLU A 162 -20.52 -6.07 12.78
N GLU A 163 -21.11 -5.74 11.62
CA GLU A 163 -21.54 -6.74 10.64
C GLU A 163 -20.36 -7.55 10.08
N ALA A 164 -19.22 -6.93 9.83
CA ALA A 164 -18.01 -7.63 9.39
C ALA A 164 -17.52 -8.60 10.49
N LEU A 165 -17.47 -8.15 11.74
CA LEU A 165 -17.05 -8.96 12.88
C LEU A 165 -18.03 -10.11 13.20
N VAL A 166 -19.31 -9.98 12.85
CA VAL A 166 -20.29 -11.10 12.97
C VAL A 166 -20.02 -12.18 11.93
N ASN A 167 -19.75 -11.79 10.69
CA ASN A 167 -19.73 -12.69 9.53
C ASN A 167 -18.34 -13.28 9.21
N PHE A 168 -17.26 -12.70 9.76
CA PHE A 168 -15.88 -13.10 9.50
C PHE A 168 -15.14 -13.39 10.82
N ASP A 169 -14.20 -14.32 10.76
CA ASP A 169 -13.37 -14.70 11.91
C ASP A 169 -12.23 -13.70 12.10
N THR A 170 -11.76 -13.13 11.00
CA THR A 170 -10.73 -12.10 10.98
C THR A 170 -11.16 -10.91 10.11
N VAL A 171 -11.05 -9.72 10.68
CA VAL A 171 -11.31 -8.44 9.99
C VAL A 171 -10.03 -7.62 9.97
N VAL A 172 -9.49 -7.37 8.79
CA VAL A 172 -8.36 -6.45 8.59
C VAL A 172 -8.88 -5.09 8.19
N LEU A 173 -8.53 -4.07 8.95
CA LEU A 173 -8.85 -2.68 8.67
C LEU A 173 -7.59 -1.94 8.21
N MET A 174 -7.64 -1.33 7.04
CA MET A 174 -6.56 -0.51 6.50
C MET A 174 -6.93 0.98 6.56
N LYS A 175 -5.92 1.87 6.47
CA LYS A 175 -6.13 3.34 6.45
C LYS A 175 -6.93 3.84 7.65
N ILE A 176 -6.64 3.32 8.82
CA ILE A 176 -7.43 3.50 10.05
C ILE A 176 -7.35 4.90 10.65
N LYS A 177 -6.42 5.77 10.22
CA LYS A 177 -6.24 7.13 10.76
C LYS A 177 -7.56 7.91 10.89
N SER A 178 -8.45 7.82 9.91
CA SER A 178 -9.71 8.57 9.88
C SER A 178 -10.87 7.86 10.58
N VAL A 179 -10.69 6.62 11.04
CA VAL A 179 -11.78 5.77 11.55
C VAL A 179 -11.50 5.19 12.94
N ILE A 180 -10.46 5.68 13.62
CA ILE A 180 -10.06 5.21 14.94
C ILE A 180 -11.22 5.31 15.96
N ALA A 181 -12.01 6.37 15.91
CA ALA A 181 -13.17 6.55 16.79
C ALA A 181 -14.29 5.53 16.54
N VAL A 182 -14.45 5.07 15.27
CA VAL A 182 -15.41 3.99 14.95
C VAL A 182 -14.92 2.68 15.51
N ILE A 183 -13.61 2.41 15.41
CA ILE A 183 -12.99 1.20 15.94
C ILE A 183 -13.13 1.18 17.46
N ASP A 184 -12.81 2.29 18.14
CA ASP A 184 -12.92 2.40 19.61
C ASP A 184 -14.32 2.07 20.13
N GLN A 185 -15.37 2.61 19.48
CA GLN A 185 -16.75 2.33 19.86
C GLN A 185 -17.14 0.85 19.75
N VAL A 186 -16.47 0.08 18.90
CA VAL A 186 -16.77 -1.36 18.70
C VAL A 186 -15.93 -2.21 19.65
N VAL A 187 -14.60 -1.98 19.69
CA VAL A 187 -13.70 -2.80 20.51
C VAL A 187 -13.88 -2.59 22.02
N SER A 188 -14.43 -1.43 22.44
CA SER A 188 -14.76 -1.15 23.84
C SER A 188 -15.97 -1.94 24.35
N LYS A 189 -16.79 -2.51 23.46
CA LYS A 189 -18.01 -3.26 23.85
C LYS A 189 -17.76 -4.75 24.06
N GLN A 190 -16.73 -5.29 23.41
CA GLN A 190 -16.46 -6.72 23.39
C GLN A 190 -14.96 -6.98 23.22
N THR A 191 -14.47 -8.05 23.82
CA THR A 191 -13.06 -8.46 23.72
C THR A 191 -12.77 -9.07 22.33
N TYR A 192 -11.78 -8.53 21.66
CA TYR A 192 -11.20 -9.08 20.43
C TYR A 192 -9.68 -9.25 20.60
N ASN A 193 -9.10 -10.18 19.88
CA ASN A 193 -7.65 -10.22 19.68
C ASN A 193 -7.27 -9.10 18.72
N ILE A 194 -6.66 -8.05 19.24
CA ILE A 194 -6.27 -6.86 18.48
C ILE A 194 -4.80 -6.97 18.10
N ASN A 195 -4.50 -6.75 16.82
CA ASN A 195 -3.15 -6.66 16.30
C ASN A 195 -3.02 -5.37 15.50
N TYR A 196 -2.42 -4.36 16.08
CA TYR A 196 -2.11 -3.09 15.45
C TYR A 196 -0.70 -3.08 14.89
N SER A 197 -0.52 -2.48 13.71
CA SER A 197 0.80 -2.28 13.09
C SER A 197 0.85 -0.95 12.37
N GLU A 198 1.98 -0.25 12.48
CA GLU A 198 2.28 0.94 11.71
C GLU A 198 3.70 0.91 11.15
N ARG A 199 3.90 1.50 9.96
CA ARG A 199 5.18 1.65 9.28
C ARG A 199 5.98 0.35 9.20
N LEU A 200 5.28 -0.75 8.97
CA LEU A 200 5.85 -2.09 8.90
C LEU A 200 7.06 -2.16 7.97
N GLY A 201 8.07 -2.91 8.38
CA GLY A 201 9.31 -3.13 7.62
C GLY A 201 10.25 -1.92 7.58
N THR A 202 10.05 -0.93 8.45
CA THR A 202 10.94 0.24 8.57
C THR A 202 11.51 0.37 9.96
N ASP A 203 12.54 1.21 10.13
CA ASP A 203 13.11 1.59 11.42
C ASP A 203 12.12 2.28 12.39
N LYS A 204 10.96 2.70 11.87
CA LYS A 204 9.87 3.33 12.62
C LYS A 204 8.69 2.40 12.83
N GLN A 205 8.89 1.10 12.61
CA GLN A 205 7.85 0.10 12.87
C GLN A 205 7.42 0.13 14.32
N PHE A 206 6.10 0.10 14.53
CA PHE A 206 5.52 -0.09 15.85
C PHE A 206 4.36 -1.09 15.76
N ILE A 207 4.31 -1.98 16.73
CA ILE A 207 3.33 -3.07 16.83
C ILE A 207 2.82 -3.12 18.25
N SER A 208 1.51 -3.24 18.43
CA SER A 208 0.89 -3.42 19.74
C SER A 208 -0.42 -4.20 19.66
N SER A 209 -0.76 -4.90 20.73
CA SER A 209 -2.08 -5.50 20.96
C SER A 209 -2.86 -4.79 22.07
N ASP A 210 -2.28 -3.80 22.72
CA ASP A 210 -2.90 -3.02 23.78
C ASP A 210 -3.72 -1.87 23.20
N TRP A 211 -5.06 -1.99 23.28
CA TRP A 211 -5.95 -0.95 22.75
C TRP A 211 -5.81 0.39 23.47
N ASP A 212 -5.57 0.39 24.76
CA ASP A 212 -5.42 1.62 25.54
C ASP A 212 -4.16 2.40 25.14
N GLU A 213 -3.09 1.69 24.79
CA GLU A 213 -1.90 2.29 24.19
C GLU A 213 -2.19 2.81 22.77
N ILE A 214 -2.81 1.97 21.93
CA ILE A 214 -3.06 2.29 20.49
C ILE A 214 -3.91 3.55 20.33
N LYS A 215 -5.03 3.65 21.08
CA LYS A 215 -5.99 4.76 20.92
C LYS A 215 -5.42 6.14 21.30
N THR A 216 -4.35 6.18 22.10
CA THR A 216 -3.70 7.43 22.52
C THR A 216 -2.63 7.92 21.54
N ARG A 217 -2.27 7.10 20.54
CA ARG A 217 -1.23 7.43 19.57
C ARG A 217 -1.73 8.35 18.45
N GLU A 218 -0.82 9.13 17.89
CA GLU A 218 -1.04 9.74 16.59
C GLU A 218 -0.89 8.68 15.49
N ILE A 219 -2.02 8.23 14.94
CA ILE A 219 -2.06 7.17 13.94
C ILE A 219 -1.51 7.68 12.59
N PRO A 220 -0.42 7.09 12.06
CA PRO A 220 0.12 7.46 10.76
C PRO A 220 -0.73 6.93 9.60
N TYR A 221 -0.45 7.41 8.39
CA TYR A 221 -1.15 6.94 7.18
C TYR A 221 -0.93 5.44 6.91
N PHE A 222 0.31 4.98 7.03
CA PHE A 222 0.65 3.56 6.90
C PHE A 222 0.44 2.84 8.22
N SER A 223 -0.81 2.52 8.49
CA SER A 223 -1.25 1.76 9.66
C SER A 223 -2.41 0.84 9.30
N LEU A 224 -2.48 -0.26 10.01
CA LEU A 224 -3.56 -1.23 9.91
C LEU A 224 -3.87 -1.85 11.28
N ILE A 225 -5.04 -2.44 11.40
CA ILE A 225 -5.43 -3.23 12.56
C ILE A 225 -6.09 -4.52 12.09
N THR A 226 -5.77 -5.62 12.75
CA THR A 226 -6.43 -6.90 12.57
C THR A 226 -7.21 -7.21 13.83
N LEU A 227 -8.50 -7.50 13.69
CA LEU A 227 -9.39 -7.92 14.76
C LEU A 227 -9.77 -9.38 14.54
N ARG A 228 -9.52 -10.24 15.54
CA ARG A 228 -9.92 -11.66 15.53
C ARG A 228 -10.83 -11.97 16.69
N LYS A 229 -11.74 -12.90 16.48
CA LYS A 229 -12.55 -13.53 17.57
C LYS A 229 -11.70 -14.44 18.43
#